data_6898b63e37948b974a1bc2086757e4a1
#
_entry.id   6898b63e37948b974a1bc2086757e4a1
#
_cell.length_a   1.000
_cell.length_b   1.000
_cell.length_c   1.000
_cell.angle_alpha   90.00
_cell.angle_beta   90.00
_cell.angle_gamma   90.00
#
_symmetry.space_group_name_H-M   'P 1'
#
loop_
_entity.id
_entity.type
_entity.pdbx_description
1 polymer ?
#
loop_
_entity_poly.entity_id
_entity_poly.type
_entity_poly.pdbx_seq_one_letter_code
_entity_poly.pdbx_strand_id
1 'polypeptide(L)'
;QSFVINGWAADYGDPQNYLGQETNDGDNAYYMVAYGHAVDNESEDLKALYDEFTELVNKANAITDDLDARYEAYADAEAFMLEHALTIPSNFDIGWELTHINDYTKQNAMFGIQNLKYKNWETSTDAYTAEDYAGFQDSWNAGSAE
;
A
#
# COMPACT_ATOMS: atom_id res chain seq x y z
N GLN A 1 -1.88 8.33 -25.20
CA GLN A 1 -2.75 8.03 -24.06
C GLN A 1 -2.47 9.08 -23.00
N SER A 2 -3.49 9.83 -22.53
CA SER A 2 -3.28 10.96 -21.61
C SER A 2 -3.31 10.54 -20.13
N PHE A 3 -3.94 9.42 -19.81
CA PHE A 3 -4.05 8.87 -18.47
C PHE A 3 -4.06 7.35 -18.49
N VAL A 4 -3.45 6.75 -17.48
CA VAL A 4 -3.60 5.35 -17.14
C VAL A 4 -4.24 5.30 -15.76
N ILE A 5 -5.33 4.55 -15.61
CA ILE A 5 -5.93 4.27 -14.30
C ILE A 5 -5.38 2.95 -13.82
N ASN A 6 -4.78 2.96 -12.66
CA ASN A 6 -4.19 1.78 -12.04
C ASN A 6 -4.43 1.78 -10.53
N GLY A 7 -4.09 0.69 -9.86
CA GLY A 7 -4.19 0.56 -8.43
C GLY A 7 -3.10 -0.37 -7.89
N TRP A 8 -2.77 -0.19 -6.65
CA TRP A 8 -1.82 -1.04 -5.94
C TRP A 8 -2.36 -1.39 -4.56
N ALA A 9 -2.25 -2.65 -4.19
CA ALA A 9 -2.49 -3.13 -2.82
C ALA A 9 -1.14 -3.46 -2.20
N ALA A 10 -0.79 -2.80 -1.12
CA ALA A 10 0.51 -2.98 -0.49
C ALA A 10 0.74 -4.41 0.00
N ASP A 11 1.92 -4.94 -0.27
CA ASP A 11 2.36 -6.25 0.20
C ASP A 11 2.86 -6.22 1.64
N TYR A 12 3.35 -5.06 2.09
CA TYR A 12 3.89 -4.82 3.44
C TYR A 12 3.73 -3.35 3.85
N GLY A 13 3.85 -3.10 5.15
CA GLY A 13 3.60 -1.79 5.78
C GLY A 13 4.79 -0.85 5.74
N ASP A 14 5.28 -0.50 4.57
CA ASP A 14 6.30 0.53 4.38
C ASP A 14 5.92 1.37 3.15
N PRO A 15 6.05 2.70 3.19
CA PRO A 15 5.72 3.58 2.07
C PRO A 15 6.48 3.24 0.78
N GLN A 16 7.63 2.58 0.89
CA GLN A 16 8.38 2.07 -0.26
C GLN A 16 7.53 1.19 -1.17
N ASN A 17 6.59 0.42 -0.59
CA ASN A 17 5.76 -0.48 -1.40
C ASN A 17 4.80 0.26 -2.34
N TYR A 18 4.46 1.50 -2.04
CA TYR A 18 3.72 2.38 -2.94
C TYR A 18 4.65 3.23 -3.80
N LEU A 19 5.51 4.03 -3.19
CA LEU A 19 6.31 5.01 -3.91
C LEU A 19 7.40 4.39 -4.78
N GLY A 20 7.93 3.24 -4.38
CA GLY A 20 8.90 2.48 -5.19
C GLY A 20 8.35 1.94 -6.50
N GLN A 21 7.02 1.84 -6.65
CA GLN A 21 6.39 1.44 -7.92
C GLN A 21 6.45 2.54 -8.98
N GLU A 22 6.64 3.77 -8.55
CA GLU A 22 6.57 4.96 -9.39
C GLU A 22 7.95 5.50 -9.78
N THR A 23 9.03 4.90 -9.26
CA THR A 23 10.39 5.28 -9.60
C THR A 23 10.78 4.82 -11.00
N ASN A 24 11.72 5.54 -11.63
CA ASN A 24 12.23 5.19 -12.95
C ASN A 24 13.15 3.94 -12.96
N ASP A 25 13.61 3.51 -11.79
CA ASP A 25 14.43 2.32 -11.56
C ASP A 25 13.67 1.18 -10.87
N GLY A 26 12.35 1.36 -10.66
CA GLY A 26 11.48 0.36 -10.04
C GLY A 26 11.23 -0.85 -10.94
N ASP A 27 10.99 -2.01 -10.32
CA ASP A 27 10.74 -3.26 -11.02
C ASP A 27 9.33 -3.35 -11.65
N ASN A 28 8.46 -2.35 -11.40
CA ASN A 28 7.10 -2.38 -11.87
C ASN A 28 6.93 -1.62 -13.19
N ALA A 29 6.71 -2.36 -14.25
CA ALA A 29 6.53 -1.84 -15.59
C ALA A 29 5.31 -0.89 -15.78
N TYR A 30 4.37 -0.85 -14.85
CA TYR A 30 3.15 -0.05 -15.01
C TYR A 30 3.42 1.45 -14.95
N TYR A 31 4.27 1.88 -14.05
CA TYR A 31 4.56 3.29 -13.81
C TYR A 31 5.71 3.80 -14.69
N MET A 32 6.59 2.91 -15.08
CA MET A 32 7.68 3.23 -16.01
C MET A 32 7.22 3.63 -17.42
N VAL A 33 5.95 3.41 -17.77
CA VAL A 33 5.39 3.80 -19.07
C VAL A 33 5.52 5.30 -19.29
N ALA A 34 5.22 6.13 -18.28
CA ALA A 34 5.32 7.58 -18.42
C ALA A 34 6.76 8.04 -18.58
N TYR A 35 7.68 7.46 -17.80
CA TYR A 35 9.10 7.72 -17.92
C TYR A 35 9.66 7.28 -19.27
N GLY A 36 9.32 6.06 -19.71
CA GLY A 36 9.70 5.55 -21.03
C GLY A 36 9.20 6.44 -22.16
N HIS A 37 7.96 6.92 -22.08
CA HIS A 37 7.44 7.88 -23.06
C HIS A 37 8.16 9.22 -23.03
N ALA A 38 8.60 9.70 -21.87
CA ALA A 38 9.39 10.92 -21.77
C ALA A 38 10.75 10.75 -22.47
N VAL A 39 11.41 9.61 -22.27
CA VAL A 39 12.66 9.28 -22.97
C VAL A 39 12.47 9.15 -24.46
N ASP A 40 11.47 8.40 -24.92
CA ASP A 40 11.19 8.14 -26.33
C ASP A 40 10.81 9.41 -27.12
N ASN A 41 10.20 10.39 -26.45
CA ASN A 41 9.79 11.67 -27.06
C ASN A 41 10.73 12.83 -26.70
N GLU A 42 11.89 12.56 -26.15
CA GLU A 42 12.91 13.57 -25.80
C GLU A 42 12.36 14.65 -24.83
N SER A 43 11.46 14.28 -23.92
CA SER A 43 10.90 15.19 -22.93
C SER A 43 11.81 15.28 -21.71
N GLU A 44 12.85 16.09 -21.81
CA GLU A 44 13.87 16.25 -20.78
C GLU A 44 13.26 16.77 -19.46
N ASP A 45 12.29 17.67 -19.52
CA ASP A 45 11.65 18.22 -18.31
C ASP A 45 10.90 17.13 -17.53
N LEU A 46 10.11 16.29 -18.23
CA LEU A 46 9.39 15.19 -17.59
C LEU A 46 10.33 14.11 -17.08
N LYS A 47 11.38 13.81 -17.84
CA LYS A 47 12.43 12.88 -17.42
C LYS A 47 13.11 13.37 -16.15
N ALA A 48 13.45 14.65 -16.08
CA ALA A 48 14.10 15.24 -14.91
C ALA A 48 13.21 15.15 -13.65
N LEU A 49 11.89 15.33 -13.78
CA LEU A 49 10.96 15.17 -12.66
C LEU A 49 10.94 13.73 -12.12
N TYR A 50 10.93 12.72 -12.99
CA TYR A 50 10.98 11.31 -12.55
C TYR A 50 12.36 10.93 -11.97
N ASP A 51 13.44 11.50 -12.50
CA ASP A 51 14.78 11.30 -11.94
C ASP A 51 14.87 11.89 -10.53
N GLU A 52 14.37 13.11 -10.31
CA GLU A 52 14.33 13.75 -9.00
C GLU A 52 13.44 13.01 -8.00
N PHE A 53 12.25 12.59 -8.42
CA PHE A 53 11.39 11.76 -7.59
C PHE A 53 12.08 10.45 -7.16
N THR A 54 12.74 9.78 -8.11
CA THR A 54 13.47 8.55 -7.84
C THR A 54 14.60 8.77 -6.83
N GLU A 55 15.33 9.88 -6.93
CA GLU A 55 16.37 10.24 -5.96
C GLU A 55 15.79 10.46 -4.55
N LEU A 56 14.62 11.11 -4.43
CA LEU A 56 13.94 11.31 -3.14
C LEU A 56 13.53 9.97 -2.51
N VAL A 57 12.92 9.07 -3.29
CA VAL A 57 12.54 7.73 -2.80
C VAL A 57 13.78 6.93 -2.39
N ASN A 58 14.83 6.96 -3.19
CA ASN A 58 16.07 6.23 -2.88
C ASN A 58 16.79 6.80 -1.65
N LYS A 59 16.71 8.10 -1.42
CA LYS A 59 17.18 8.72 -0.18
C LYS A 59 16.41 8.19 1.04
N ALA A 60 15.09 8.09 0.97
CA ALA A 60 14.28 7.50 2.02
C ALA A 60 14.60 6.02 2.24
N ASN A 61 14.78 5.25 1.16
CA ASN A 61 15.16 3.83 1.21
C ASN A 61 16.49 3.59 1.95
N ALA A 62 17.42 4.52 1.87
CA ALA A 62 18.74 4.42 2.50
C ALA A 62 18.69 4.61 4.03
N ILE A 63 17.60 5.16 4.58
CA ILE A 63 17.45 5.35 6.03
C ILE A 63 16.89 4.05 6.61
N THR A 64 17.69 3.35 7.42
CA THR A 64 17.35 2.02 7.96
C THR A 64 17.31 1.93 9.48
N ASP A 65 17.82 2.94 10.16
CA ASP A 65 18.03 2.97 11.61
C ASP A 65 17.20 4.04 12.35
N ASP A 66 16.51 4.90 11.60
CA ASP A 66 15.61 5.94 12.12
C ASP A 66 14.29 5.92 11.34
N LEU A 67 13.26 5.33 11.95
CA LEU A 67 11.96 5.13 11.30
C LEU A 67 11.22 6.45 11.07
N ASP A 68 11.33 7.39 12.01
CA ASP A 68 10.68 8.70 11.89
C ASP A 68 11.32 9.51 10.76
N ALA A 69 12.65 9.58 10.71
CA ALA A 69 13.38 10.22 9.63
C ALA A 69 13.11 9.56 8.26
N ARG A 70 12.95 8.23 8.23
CA ARG A 70 12.58 7.49 7.03
C ARG A 70 11.19 7.91 6.53
N TYR A 71 10.21 7.99 7.42
CA TYR A 71 8.85 8.37 7.04
C TYR A 71 8.75 9.84 6.64
N GLU A 72 9.49 10.73 7.27
CA GLU A 72 9.60 12.14 6.84
C GLU A 72 10.16 12.23 5.42
N ALA A 73 11.22 11.49 5.11
CA ALA A 73 11.81 11.48 3.78
C ALA A 73 10.86 10.91 2.70
N TYR A 74 10.03 9.93 3.04
CA TYR A 74 8.97 9.46 2.12
C TYR A 74 7.85 10.48 1.96
N ALA A 75 7.47 11.19 3.03
CA ALA A 75 6.48 12.25 2.93
C ALA A 75 6.94 13.38 1.99
N ASP A 76 8.24 13.72 2.03
CA ASP A 76 8.83 14.67 1.08
C ASP A 76 8.75 14.17 -0.37
N ALA A 77 9.04 12.88 -0.59
CA ALA A 77 8.93 12.27 -1.93
C ALA A 77 7.48 12.24 -2.43
N GLU A 78 6.52 11.90 -1.57
CA GLU A 78 5.10 11.91 -1.89
C GLU A 78 4.61 13.34 -2.19
N ALA A 79 5.01 14.31 -1.40
CA ALA A 79 4.68 15.71 -1.63
C ALA A 79 5.18 16.18 -3.00
N PHE A 80 6.41 15.85 -3.37
CA PHE A 80 6.96 16.14 -4.69
C PHE A 80 6.14 15.50 -5.82
N MET A 81 5.80 14.21 -5.67
CA MET A 81 4.99 13.47 -6.65
C MET A 81 3.62 14.13 -6.87
N LEU A 82 2.97 14.56 -5.79
CA LEU A 82 1.66 15.21 -5.84
C LEU A 82 1.73 16.62 -6.41
N GLU A 83 2.74 17.42 -6.02
CA GLU A 83 2.94 18.79 -6.50
C GLU A 83 3.16 18.83 -8.02
N HIS A 84 3.90 17.86 -8.54
CA HIS A 84 4.19 17.75 -9.97
C HIS A 84 3.18 16.86 -10.74
N ALA A 85 2.15 16.35 -10.04
CA ALA A 85 1.12 15.50 -10.61
C ALA A 85 1.67 14.28 -11.39
N LEU A 86 2.75 13.69 -10.90
CA LEU A 86 3.31 12.45 -11.49
C LEU A 86 2.30 11.32 -11.34
N THR A 87 1.63 11.25 -10.19
CA THR A 87 0.47 10.40 -9.94
C THR A 87 -0.61 11.21 -9.24
N ILE A 88 -1.87 10.94 -9.57
CA ILE A 88 -3.04 11.61 -8.98
C ILE A 88 -3.85 10.56 -8.22
N PRO A 89 -3.73 10.48 -6.88
CA PRO A 89 -4.57 9.60 -6.08
C PRO A 89 -6.05 9.95 -6.25
N SER A 90 -6.90 8.97 -6.45
CA SER A 90 -8.33 9.19 -6.69
C SER A 90 -9.21 8.67 -5.56
N ASN A 91 -9.08 7.41 -5.18
CA ASN A 91 -9.91 6.76 -4.18
C ASN A 91 -9.26 5.50 -3.62
N PHE A 92 -9.76 5.08 -2.48
CA PHE A 92 -9.57 3.71 -1.99
C PHE A 92 -10.80 2.89 -2.35
N ASP A 93 -10.59 1.70 -2.87
CA ASP A 93 -11.68 0.77 -3.08
C ASP A 93 -12.16 0.20 -1.73
N ILE A 94 -13.47 0.28 -1.49
CA ILE A 94 -14.10 -0.27 -0.30
C ILE A 94 -14.92 -1.47 -0.74
N GLY A 95 -14.51 -2.65 -0.28
CA GLY A 95 -15.25 -3.90 -0.46
C GLY A 95 -16.01 -4.27 0.82
N TRP A 96 -17.22 -4.79 0.67
CA TRP A 96 -18.00 -5.37 1.76
C TRP A 96 -18.19 -6.84 1.46
N GLU A 97 -17.86 -7.69 2.44
CA GLU A 97 -18.08 -9.12 2.36
C GLU A 97 -19.01 -9.57 3.47
N LEU A 98 -19.99 -10.41 3.12
CA LEU A 98 -20.81 -11.12 4.10
C LEU A 98 -20.23 -12.52 4.27
N THR A 99 -19.78 -12.84 5.46
CA THR A 99 -19.16 -14.13 5.76
C THR A 99 -19.76 -14.74 7.02
N HIS A 100 -19.64 -16.08 7.14
CA HIS A 100 -19.90 -16.84 8.36
C HIS A 100 -18.60 -17.19 9.06
N ILE A 101 -17.65 -16.26 9.07
CA ILE A 101 -16.33 -16.42 9.67
C ILE A 101 -16.25 -15.56 10.91
N ASN A 102 -15.71 -16.11 11.98
CA ASN A 102 -15.27 -15.31 13.11
C ASN A 102 -14.04 -14.50 12.70
N ASP A 103 -14.23 -13.20 12.43
CA ASP A 103 -13.19 -12.31 11.94
C ASP A 103 -11.99 -12.20 12.88
N TYR A 104 -12.20 -12.43 14.18
CA TYR A 104 -11.12 -12.42 15.17
C TYR A 104 -10.22 -13.66 15.12
N THR A 105 -10.58 -14.68 14.35
CA THR A 105 -9.73 -15.85 14.08
C THR A 105 -8.91 -15.70 12.80
N LYS A 106 -9.19 -14.68 11.98
CA LYS A 106 -8.37 -14.34 10.84
C LYS A 106 -7.00 -13.84 11.30
N GLN A 107 -5.96 -14.20 10.59
CA GLN A 107 -4.64 -13.63 10.86
C GLN A 107 -4.65 -12.14 10.55
N ASN A 108 -4.39 -11.32 11.56
CA ASN A 108 -4.32 -9.88 11.43
C ASN A 108 -2.97 -9.45 10.87
N ALA A 109 -2.83 -9.49 9.57
CA ALA A 109 -1.82 -8.74 8.88
C ALA A 109 -2.53 -7.67 8.05
N MET A 110 -2.15 -6.42 8.16
CA MET A 110 -2.76 -5.32 7.43
C MET A 110 -2.44 -5.40 5.93
N PHE A 111 -1.39 -6.11 5.55
CA PHE A 111 -0.85 -6.17 4.21
C PHE A 111 -0.60 -7.60 3.73
N GLY A 112 -0.45 -7.76 2.43
CA GLY A 112 -0.11 -9.00 1.78
C GLY A 112 -1.29 -9.94 1.56
N ILE A 113 -1.00 -11.22 1.39
CA ILE A 113 -1.97 -12.27 1.05
C ILE A 113 -2.71 -12.86 2.26
N GLN A 114 -2.90 -12.09 3.31
CA GLN A 114 -3.56 -12.54 4.55
C GLN A 114 -4.93 -13.18 4.31
N ASN A 115 -5.69 -12.68 3.33
CA ASN A 115 -7.00 -13.22 2.96
C ASN A 115 -6.95 -14.66 2.43
N LEU A 116 -5.76 -15.18 2.14
CA LEU A 116 -5.54 -16.55 1.70
C LEU A 116 -4.96 -17.45 2.80
N LYS A 117 -4.78 -16.94 4.02
CA LYS A 117 -4.24 -17.68 5.17
C LYS A 117 -5.37 -18.21 6.05
N TYR A 118 -6.01 -19.27 5.62
CA TYR A 118 -7.19 -19.86 6.26
C TYR A 118 -6.91 -20.66 7.53
N LYS A 119 -5.67 -20.82 7.94
CA LYS A 119 -5.30 -21.59 9.13
C LYS A 119 -5.95 -20.98 10.37
N ASN A 120 -6.64 -21.83 11.13
CA ASN A 120 -7.34 -21.49 12.38
C ASN A 120 -8.58 -20.58 12.20
N TRP A 121 -9.06 -20.36 10.97
CA TRP A 121 -10.32 -19.65 10.81
C TRP A 121 -11.48 -20.49 11.34
N GLU A 122 -12.32 -19.85 12.13
CA GLU A 122 -13.56 -20.45 12.64
C GLU A 122 -14.75 -20.01 11.79
N THR A 123 -15.55 -20.97 11.41
CA THR A 123 -16.74 -20.74 10.59
C THR A 123 -17.99 -21.29 11.29
N SER A 124 -19.14 -20.74 10.99
CA SER A 124 -20.43 -21.22 11.46
C SER A 124 -21.38 -21.47 10.31
N THR A 125 -22.28 -22.45 10.46
CA THR A 125 -23.42 -22.63 9.55
C THR A 125 -24.54 -21.64 9.83
N ASP A 126 -24.60 -21.11 11.04
CA ASP A 126 -25.57 -20.12 11.47
C ASP A 126 -24.94 -18.72 11.47
N ALA A 127 -25.76 -17.70 11.27
CA ALA A 127 -25.30 -16.32 11.36
C ALA A 127 -24.88 -15.99 12.81
N TYR A 128 -23.75 -15.35 12.97
CA TYR A 128 -23.33 -14.82 14.26
C TYR A 128 -24.24 -13.66 14.67
N THR A 129 -24.61 -13.64 15.93
CA THR A 129 -25.37 -12.54 16.53
C THR A 129 -24.43 -11.40 16.96
N ALA A 130 -25.00 -10.25 17.30
CA ALA A 130 -24.23 -9.14 17.89
C ALA A 130 -23.59 -9.52 19.24
N GLU A 131 -24.22 -10.42 19.99
CA GLU A 131 -23.69 -10.93 21.27
C GLU A 131 -22.46 -11.84 21.04
N ASP A 132 -22.52 -12.71 20.00
CA ASP A 132 -21.39 -13.53 19.60
C ASP A 132 -20.19 -12.66 19.22
N TYR A 133 -20.40 -11.63 18.43
CA TYR A 133 -19.34 -10.70 18.03
C TYR A 133 -18.75 -9.93 19.22
N ALA A 134 -19.56 -9.50 20.16
CA ALA A 134 -19.06 -8.87 21.39
C ALA A 134 -18.19 -9.84 22.20
N GLY A 135 -18.59 -11.10 22.32
CA GLY A 135 -17.82 -12.14 22.99
C GLY A 135 -16.48 -12.44 22.28
N PHE A 136 -16.47 -12.45 20.94
CA PHE A 136 -15.23 -12.62 20.16
C PHE A 136 -14.28 -11.44 20.36
N GLN A 137 -14.80 -10.22 20.35
CA GLN A 137 -14.01 -9.01 20.58
C GLN A 137 -13.41 -8.99 21.98
N ASP A 138 -14.17 -9.35 22.99
CA ASP A 138 -13.69 -9.42 24.37
C ASP A 138 -12.57 -10.46 24.53
N SER A 139 -12.75 -11.63 23.90
CA SER A 139 -11.74 -12.70 23.90
C SER A 139 -10.45 -12.27 23.18
N TRP A 140 -10.60 -11.57 22.06
CA TRP A 140 -9.46 -11.01 21.31
C TRP A 140 -8.69 -9.98 22.14
N ASN A 141 -9.40 -9.03 22.74
CA ASN A 141 -8.79 -8.00 23.57
C ASN A 141 -8.06 -8.57 24.79
N ALA A 142 -8.61 -9.62 25.39
CA ALA A 142 -7.97 -10.32 26.52
C ALA A 142 -6.69 -11.04 26.11
N GLY A 143 -6.66 -11.67 24.92
CA GLY A 143 -5.48 -12.37 24.40
C GLY A 143 -4.41 -11.44 23.80
N SER A 144 -4.77 -10.22 23.44
CA SER A 144 -3.84 -9.22 22.90
C SER A 144 -3.13 -8.40 23.99
N ALA A 145 -3.46 -8.62 25.25
CA ALA A 145 -2.87 -7.91 26.40
C ALA A 145 -1.66 -8.66 27.00
N GLU A 146 -1.28 -9.82 26.45
CA GLU A 146 -0.07 -10.58 26.77
C GLU A 146 1.04 -10.31 25.74
#